data_3506fdfc0c1855c0f47efd5f8499cac4
#
_entry.id   3506fdfc0c1855c0f47efd5f8499cac4
#
_cell.length_a   1.000
_cell.length_b   1.000
_cell.length_c   1.000
_cell.angle_alpha   90.00
_cell.angle_beta   90.00
_cell.angle_gamma   90.00
#
_symmetry.space_group_name_H-M   'P 1'
#
loop_
_entity.id
_entity.type
_entity.pdbx_description
1 polymer ?
#
loop_
_entity_poly.entity_id
_entity_poly.type
_entity_poly.pdbx_seq_one_letter_code
_entity_poly.pdbx_strand_id
1 'polypeptide(L)'
;MSEKSISDWATWSETLAQPAIWRKWASDCDFDAHKRWIAEQSFDEVWFCGAGTSAFIGDIIVAGLNDELGGPMLRAVPSTDLVAQPAAFLTGKSPLVVSFGRSGNSSESVGT
;
A
#
# COMPACT_ATOMS: atom_id res chain seq x y z
N MET A 1 9.02 -40.44 -11.39
CA MET A 1 8.57 -39.03 -11.28
C MET A 1 9.68 -38.15 -11.83
N SER A 2 9.42 -37.38 -12.86
CA SER A 2 10.41 -36.39 -13.33
C SER A 2 10.52 -35.27 -12.28
N GLU A 3 11.73 -34.91 -11.87
CA GLU A 3 11.97 -33.72 -11.06
C GLU A 3 11.50 -32.50 -11.84
N LYS A 4 10.60 -31.71 -11.24
CA LYS A 4 10.20 -30.44 -11.82
C LYS A 4 11.40 -29.49 -11.80
N SER A 5 11.71 -28.90 -12.95
CA SER A 5 12.64 -27.80 -13.01
C SER A 5 12.09 -26.58 -12.26
N ILE A 6 12.96 -25.73 -11.76
CA ILE A 6 12.56 -24.47 -11.09
C ILE A 6 11.71 -23.59 -12.02
N SER A 7 11.95 -23.65 -13.32
CA SER A 7 11.19 -22.93 -14.35
C SER A 7 9.75 -23.42 -14.52
N ASP A 8 9.42 -24.61 -14.01
CA ASP A 8 8.07 -25.17 -14.11
C ASP A 8 7.12 -24.65 -13.02
N TRP A 9 7.65 -23.88 -12.08
CA TRP A 9 6.86 -23.29 -11.01
C TRP A 9 6.30 -21.92 -11.40
N ALA A 10 5.01 -21.72 -11.13
CA ALA A 10 4.33 -20.43 -11.37
C ALA A 10 5.07 -19.25 -10.73
N THR A 11 5.55 -19.42 -9.50
CA THR A 11 6.32 -18.40 -8.78
C THR A 11 7.54 -17.92 -9.55
N TRP A 12 8.23 -18.83 -10.26
CA TRP A 12 9.39 -18.45 -11.08
C TRP A 12 8.99 -17.53 -12.23
N SER A 13 7.98 -17.91 -13.01
CA SER A 13 7.50 -17.12 -14.14
C SER A 13 6.91 -15.78 -13.70
N GLU A 14 6.16 -15.77 -12.61
CA GLU A 14 5.59 -14.56 -12.03
C GLU A 14 6.67 -13.59 -11.55
N THR A 15 7.72 -14.10 -10.87
CA THR A 15 8.84 -13.28 -10.42
C THR A 15 9.58 -12.64 -11.59
N LEU A 16 9.86 -13.41 -12.64
CA LEU A 16 10.53 -12.90 -13.84
C LEU A 16 9.70 -11.90 -14.64
N ALA A 17 8.38 -11.97 -14.56
CA ALA A 17 7.47 -11.05 -15.22
C ALA A 17 7.39 -9.67 -14.54
N GLN A 18 7.71 -9.56 -13.25
CA GLN A 18 7.55 -8.32 -12.47
C GLN A 18 8.23 -7.09 -13.07
N PRO A 19 9.49 -7.13 -13.53
CA PRO A 19 10.14 -5.93 -14.07
C PRO A 19 9.43 -5.34 -15.29
N ALA A 20 8.89 -6.19 -16.17
CA ALA A 20 8.16 -5.75 -17.35
C ALA A 20 6.80 -5.14 -16.97
N ILE A 21 6.10 -5.73 -15.99
CA ILE A 21 4.84 -5.23 -15.46
C ILE A 21 5.05 -3.84 -14.82
N TRP A 22 6.08 -3.68 -14.02
CA TRP A 22 6.38 -2.39 -13.37
C TRP A 22 6.72 -1.30 -14.37
N ARG A 23 7.52 -1.61 -15.40
CA ARG A 23 7.83 -0.64 -16.46
C ARG A 23 6.57 -0.22 -17.21
N LYS A 24 5.72 -1.18 -17.56
CA LYS A 24 4.45 -0.89 -18.24
C LYS A 24 3.55 -0.02 -17.36
N TRP A 25 3.38 -0.39 -16.10
CA TRP A 25 2.58 0.39 -15.15
C TRP A 25 3.12 1.82 -15.01
N ALA A 26 4.44 2.00 -14.86
CA ALA A 26 5.03 3.31 -14.71
C ALA A 26 4.84 4.20 -15.95
N SER A 27 4.81 3.61 -17.16
CA SER A 27 4.53 4.36 -18.39
C SER A 27 3.06 4.69 -18.59
N ASP A 28 2.16 3.84 -18.11
CA ASP A 28 0.70 3.98 -18.33
C ASP A 28 0.02 4.81 -17.22
N CYS A 29 0.66 4.93 -16.07
CA CYS A 29 0.09 5.63 -14.92
C CYS A 29 0.09 7.15 -15.11
N ASP A 30 -1.07 7.78 -15.01
CA ASP A 30 -1.18 9.24 -14.99
C ASP A 30 -0.90 9.78 -13.59
N PHE A 31 0.39 9.93 -13.27
CA PHE A 31 0.82 10.47 -11.99
C PHE A 31 0.36 11.92 -11.76
N ASP A 32 0.22 12.71 -12.80
CA ASP A 32 -0.22 14.10 -12.67
C ASP A 32 -1.70 14.19 -12.31
N ALA A 33 -2.53 13.29 -12.85
CA ALA A 33 -3.92 13.19 -12.43
C ALA A 33 -4.04 12.81 -10.95
N HIS A 34 -3.25 11.87 -10.48
CA HIS A 34 -3.24 11.48 -9.06
C HIS A 34 -2.76 12.63 -8.15
N LYS A 35 -1.72 13.33 -8.53
CA LYS A 35 -1.24 14.51 -7.78
C LYS A 35 -2.30 15.61 -7.70
N ARG A 36 -2.98 15.91 -8.80
CA ARG A 36 -4.07 16.89 -8.82
C ARG A 36 -5.19 16.48 -7.87
N TRP A 37 -5.63 15.22 -7.96
CA TRP A 37 -6.67 14.70 -7.08
C TRP A 37 -6.29 14.81 -5.60
N ILE A 38 -5.07 14.41 -5.23
CA ILE A 38 -4.58 14.52 -3.84
C ILE A 38 -4.55 15.99 -3.39
N ALA A 39 -4.12 16.91 -4.25
CA ALA A 39 -4.05 18.33 -3.92
C ALA A 39 -5.42 18.97 -3.68
N GLU A 40 -6.48 18.39 -4.23
CA GLU A 40 -7.87 18.83 -4.03
C GLU A 40 -8.49 18.28 -2.73
N GLN A 41 -7.86 17.28 -2.10
CA GLN A 41 -8.37 16.69 -0.86
C GLN A 41 -7.93 17.48 0.36
N SER A 42 -8.80 17.50 1.37
CA SER A 42 -8.48 18.08 2.67
C SER A 42 -8.26 16.95 3.68
N PHE A 43 -7.04 16.79 4.15
CA PHE A 43 -6.66 15.80 5.14
C PHE A 43 -5.56 16.32 6.06
N ASP A 44 -5.48 15.81 7.26
CA ASP A 44 -4.50 16.20 8.29
C ASP A 44 -3.40 15.15 8.50
N GLU A 45 -3.67 13.90 8.13
CA GLU A 45 -2.72 12.80 8.19
C GLU A 45 -2.78 11.96 6.92
N VAL A 46 -1.73 11.19 6.65
CA VAL A 46 -1.72 10.14 5.63
C VAL A 46 -1.48 8.80 6.31
N TRP A 47 -2.39 7.86 6.13
CA TRP A 47 -2.28 6.52 6.69
C TRP A 47 -1.97 5.51 5.60
N PHE A 48 -0.88 4.77 5.79
CA PHE A 48 -0.52 3.65 4.93
C PHE A 48 -1.02 2.36 5.58
N CYS A 49 -2.04 1.76 5.00
CA CYS A 49 -2.74 0.59 5.53
C CYS A 49 -2.40 -0.66 4.71
N GLY A 50 -2.30 -1.77 5.37
CA GLY A 50 -2.06 -3.08 4.77
C GLY A 50 -2.04 -4.16 5.84
N ALA A 51 -2.11 -5.43 5.42
CA ALA A 51 -2.03 -6.58 6.31
C ALA A 51 -0.85 -7.47 5.93
N GLY A 52 -0.22 -8.12 6.91
CA GLY A 52 0.96 -8.94 6.70
C GLY A 52 2.12 -8.18 6.07
N THR A 53 2.70 -8.71 5.00
CA THR A 53 3.81 -8.07 4.27
C THR A 53 3.41 -6.69 3.71
N SER A 54 2.16 -6.49 3.35
CA SER A 54 1.67 -5.21 2.87
C SER A 54 1.69 -4.11 3.94
N ALA A 55 1.60 -4.47 5.23
CA ALA A 55 1.76 -3.51 6.32
C ALA A 55 3.20 -2.96 6.40
N PHE A 56 4.20 -3.78 6.11
CA PHE A 56 5.60 -3.36 6.14
C PHE A 56 5.96 -2.30 5.09
N ILE A 57 5.21 -2.21 4.00
CA ILE A 57 5.37 -1.14 3.01
C ILE A 57 5.13 0.22 3.68
N GLY A 58 4.07 0.33 4.47
CA GLY A 58 3.77 1.53 5.24
C GLY A 58 4.86 1.89 6.24
N ASP A 59 5.38 0.90 6.97
CA ASP A 59 6.47 1.11 7.93
C ASP A 59 7.73 1.66 7.25
N ILE A 60 8.10 1.12 6.10
CA ILE A 60 9.26 1.58 5.32
C ILE A 60 9.07 3.01 4.84
N ILE A 61 7.89 3.35 4.31
CA ILE A 61 7.59 4.70 3.82
C ILE A 61 7.65 5.71 4.96
N VAL A 62 7.02 5.41 6.08
CA VAL A 62 6.99 6.30 7.26
C VAL A 62 8.40 6.51 7.82
N ALA A 63 9.18 5.44 7.95
CA ALA A 63 10.56 5.54 8.43
C ALA A 63 11.46 6.37 7.51
N GLY A 64 11.22 6.29 6.18
CA GLY A 64 12.05 6.99 5.21
C GLY A 64 11.66 8.43 4.92
N LEU A 65 10.40 8.81 5.10
CA LEU A 65 9.89 10.10 4.61
C LEU A 65 9.37 11.04 5.70
N ASN A 66 9.12 10.57 6.91
CA ASN A 66 8.41 11.37 7.92
C ASN A 66 9.14 12.65 8.32
N ASP A 67 10.48 12.61 8.31
CA ASP A 67 11.31 13.76 8.69
C ASP A 67 11.63 14.70 7.51
N GLU A 68 11.36 14.28 6.28
CA GLU A 68 11.82 15.00 5.09
C GLU A 68 10.75 15.89 4.43
N LEU A 69 9.47 15.52 4.57
CA LEU A 69 8.42 16.13 3.75
C LEU A 69 7.84 17.42 4.32
N GLY A 70 8.02 17.72 5.61
CA GLY A 70 7.48 18.94 6.24
C GLY A 70 5.97 19.14 6.04
N GLY A 71 5.24 18.05 5.73
CA GLY A 71 3.82 18.02 5.39
C GLY A 71 2.96 17.36 6.46
N PRO A 72 1.82 16.78 6.10
CA PRO A 72 0.97 16.04 7.01
C PRO A 72 1.71 14.85 7.61
N MET A 73 1.35 14.49 8.85
CA MET A 73 1.95 13.35 9.53
C MET A 73 1.67 12.04 8.75
N LEU A 74 2.72 11.28 8.50
CA LEU A 74 2.61 9.96 7.89
C LEU A 74 2.54 8.88 8.98
N ARG A 75 1.58 7.97 8.87
CA ARG A 75 1.42 6.86 9.82
C ARG A 75 1.27 5.54 9.08
N ALA A 76 1.97 4.52 9.58
CA ALA A 76 1.70 3.14 9.21
C ALA A 76 0.63 2.59 10.14
N VAL A 77 -0.53 2.25 9.59
CA VAL A 77 -1.68 1.72 10.34
C VAL A 77 -2.04 0.35 9.78
N PRO A 78 -1.63 -0.75 10.42
CA PRO A 78 -1.98 -2.09 9.96
C PRO A 78 -3.50 -2.25 9.83
N SER A 79 -3.97 -2.76 8.71
CA SER A 79 -5.41 -2.97 8.48
C SER A 79 -6.04 -3.87 9.52
N THR A 80 -5.30 -4.85 10.03
CA THR A 80 -5.75 -5.74 11.11
C THR A 80 -6.06 -4.98 12.40
N ASP A 81 -5.27 -3.98 12.73
CA ASP A 81 -5.48 -3.15 13.94
C ASP A 81 -6.62 -2.17 13.72
N LEU A 82 -6.67 -1.52 12.54
CA LEU A 82 -7.70 -0.55 12.20
C LEU A 82 -9.10 -1.17 12.21
N VAL A 83 -9.25 -2.34 11.59
CA VAL A 83 -10.54 -3.05 11.52
C VAL A 83 -10.98 -3.56 12.90
N ALA A 84 -10.03 -4.01 13.72
CA ALA A 84 -10.33 -4.52 15.06
C ALA A 84 -10.75 -3.41 16.04
N GLN A 85 -10.12 -2.23 15.94
CA GLN A 85 -10.37 -1.11 16.88
C GLN A 85 -10.38 0.25 16.16
N PRO A 86 -11.33 0.51 15.26
CA PRO A 86 -11.35 1.75 14.48
C PRO A 86 -11.42 3.01 15.36
N ALA A 87 -12.12 2.95 16.47
CA ALA A 87 -12.25 4.09 17.39
C ALA A 87 -10.91 4.50 18.03
N ALA A 88 -9.92 3.61 18.11
CA ALA A 88 -8.60 3.95 18.62
C ALA A 88 -7.79 4.83 17.65
N PHE A 89 -8.12 4.77 16.36
CA PHE A 89 -7.42 5.50 15.29
C PHE A 89 -8.21 6.73 14.84
N LEU A 90 -9.54 6.62 14.71
CA LEU A 90 -10.44 7.66 14.21
C LEU A 90 -10.81 8.66 15.32
N THR A 91 -9.85 9.33 15.89
CA THR A 91 -10.02 10.28 17.01
C THR A 91 -10.14 11.72 16.52
N GLY A 92 -11.14 12.02 15.71
CA GLY A 92 -11.36 13.36 15.16
C GLY A 92 -10.37 13.77 14.07
N LYS A 93 -9.66 12.79 13.49
CA LYS A 93 -8.74 12.98 12.37
C LYS A 93 -9.45 12.72 11.03
N SER A 94 -8.95 13.38 9.99
CA SER A 94 -9.40 13.20 8.61
C SER A 94 -8.24 12.68 7.77
N PRO A 95 -7.92 11.38 7.82
CA PRO A 95 -6.77 10.83 7.14
C PRO A 95 -7.05 10.61 5.65
N LEU A 96 -6.02 10.82 4.83
CA LEU A 96 -5.93 10.21 3.52
C LEU A 96 -5.44 8.77 3.70
N VAL A 97 -6.25 7.79 3.32
CA VAL A 97 -5.89 6.38 3.44
C VAL A 97 -5.30 5.86 2.13
N VAL A 98 -4.09 5.33 2.21
CA VAL A 98 -3.43 4.61 1.12
C VAL A 98 -3.39 3.14 1.49
N SER A 99 -4.19 2.33 0.81
CA SER A 99 -4.33 0.91 1.12
C SER A 99 -3.48 0.05 0.18
N PHE A 100 -2.66 -0.82 0.75
CA PHE A 100 -1.87 -1.82 0.02
C PHE A 100 -2.52 -3.19 0.13
N GLY A 101 -2.94 -3.74 -0.99
CA GLY A 101 -3.52 -5.07 -1.05
C GLY A 101 -3.14 -5.78 -2.34
N ARG A 102 -2.82 -7.06 -2.24
CA ARG A 102 -2.52 -7.87 -3.43
C ARG A 102 -3.80 -8.17 -4.22
N SER A 103 -4.78 -8.76 -3.57
CA SER A 103 -6.08 -9.11 -4.18
C SER A 103 -7.18 -8.08 -3.87
N GLY A 104 -7.04 -7.36 -2.78
CA GLY A 104 -8.07 -6.47 -2.25
C GLY A 104 -9.30 -7.17 -1.66
N ASN A 105 -9.28 -8.50 -1.59
CA ASN A 105 -10.43 -9.33 -1.19
C ASN A 105 -10.30 -9.94 0.20
N SER A 106 -9.21 -9.71 0.93
CA SER A 106 -9.09 -10.17 2.31
C SER A 106 -10.05 -9.41 3.21
N SER A 107 -10.46 -10.02 4.32
CA SER A 107 -11.39 -9.40 5.28
C SER A 107 -10.87 -8.03 5.77
N GLU A 108 -9.58 -7.93 5.99
CA GLU A 108 -8.91 -6.69 6.43
C GLU A 108 -8.95 -5.62 5.33
N SER A 109 -8.73 -6.01 4.06
CA SER A 109 -8.77 -5.06 2.93
C SER A 109 -10.17 -4.53 2.66
N VAL A 110 -11.19 -5.38 2.81
CA VAL A 110 -12.59 -5.01 2.60
C VAL A 110 -13.12 -4.17 3.78
N GLY A 111 -12.64 -4.44 4.99
CA GLY A 111 -13.08 -3.77 6.21
C GLY A 111 -12.43 -2.39 6.43
N THR A 112 -11.30 -2.14 5.79
CA THR A 112 -10.60 -0.85 5.89
C THR A 112 -11.28 0.20 5.03
#